data_c9aa6c383b9e2fa5c9a8750a8983cf5e
#
_entry.id   c9aa6c383b9e2fa5c9a8750a8983cf5e
#
_cell.length_a   1.000
_cell.length_b   1.000
_cell.length_c   1.000
_cell.angle_alpha   90.00
_cell.angle_beta   90.00
_cell.angle_gamma   90.00
#
_symmetry.space_group_name_H-M   'P 1'
#
loop_
_entity.id
_entity.type
_entity.pdbx_description
1 polymer ?
#
loop_
_entity_poly.entity_id
_entity_poly.type
_entity_poly.pdbx_seq_one_letter_code
_entity_poly.pdbx_strand_id
1 'polypeptide(L)'
;MTRLVIFGAPGAGKGTQAARIAQSLGVPAISTGDIFRHNIKNETALGRQVKEILASGSYVPDEITNAIVRDRLDQPDTVGGFLLDGYPRTQAQVAELDDMLAAAGTSLDAVLELTIDTDEVVERLLKRAEIDGRVDDTEDVIRHRLKVYDEQTAPLATLYRVRGLLHEVDGMGEIDLVTERLHLVIATLQS
;
A
#
# COMPACT_ATOMS: atom_id res chain seq x y z
N MET A 1 -17.26 -7.87 -7.33
CA MET A 1 -16.72 -7.20 -6.12
C MET A 1 -15.22 -7.35 -6.20
N THR A 2 -14.44 -6.28 -6.00
CA THR A 2 -13.00 -6.33 -6.28
C THR A 2 -12.22 -5.91 -5.04
N ARG A 3 -11.45 -6.84 -4.45
CA ARG A 3 -10.62 -6.64 -3.25
C ARG A 3 -9.16 -6.81 -3.62
N LEU A 4 -8.45 -5.69 -3.69
CA LEU A 4 -7.08 -5.63 -4.17
C LEU A 4 -6.12 -5.12 -3.10
N VAL A 5 -4.89 -5.57 -3.20
CA VAL A 5 -3.73 -4.96 -2.53
C VAL A 5 -2.79 -4.44 -3.61
N ILE A 6 -2.20 -3.26 -3.42
CA ILE A 6 -1.12 -2.76 -4.26
C ILE A 6 0.20 -2.78 -3.49
N PHE A 7 1.19 -3.45 -4.05
CA PHE A 7 2.54 -3.63 -3.55
C PHE A 7 3.56 -2.82 -4.34
N GLY A 8 4.74 -2.68 -3.79
CA GLY A 8 5.91 -2.10 -4.43
C GLY A 8 6.74 -1.28 -3.46
N ALA A 9 7.98 -1.03 -3.81
CA ALA A 9 8.92 -0.25 -3.01
C ALA A 9 8.38 1.15 -2.69
N PRO A 10 8.84 1.80 -1.62
CA PRO A 10 8.63 3.24 -1.44
C PRO A 10 9.04 3.98 -2.73
N GLY A 11 8.23 4.90 -3.22
CA GLY A 11 8.50 5.62 -4.48
C GLY A 11 8.02 4.95 -5.77
N ALA A 12 7.52 3.73 -5.73
CA ALA A 12 7.02 3.01 -6.92
C ALA A 12 5.72 3.59 -7.55
N GLY A 13 5.12 4.63 -6.95
CA GLY A 13 3.92 5.25 -7.50
C GLY A 13 2.60 4.61 -7.01
N LYS A 14 2.64 3.71 -6.03
CA LYS A 14 1.46 3.00 -5.50
C LYS A 14 0.26 3.90 -5.20
N GLY A 15 0.46 4.98 -4.43
CA GLY A 15 -0.63 5.86 -4.02
C GLY A 15 -1.33 6.53 -5.19
N THR A 16 -0.56 6.98 -6.20
CA THR A 16 -1.10 7.57 -7.43
C THR A 16 -1.93 6.55 -8.21
N GLN A 17 -1.39 5.35 -8.38
CA GLN A 17 -2.06 4.29 -9.12
C GLN A 17 -3.26 3.73 -8.33
N ALA A 18 -3.14 3.57 -7.00
CA ALA A 18 -4.22 3.14 -6.15
C ALA A 18 -5.46 4.05 -6.26
N ALA A 19 -5.26 5.37 -6.24
CA ALA A 19 -6.35 6.32 -6.36
C ALA A 19 -7.07 6.20 -7.73
N ARG A 20 -6.33 6.08 -8.83
CA ARG A 20 -6.86 5.96 -10.19
C ARG A 20 -7.62 4.65 -10.39
N ILE A 21 -7.02 3.53 -9.97
CA ILE A 21 -7.63 2.20 -10.10
C ILE A 21 -8.88 2.10 -9.24
N ALA A 22 -8.82 2.53 -7.98
CA ALA A 22 -9.98 2.51 -7.08
C ALA A 22 -11.14 3.35 -7.63
N GLN A 23 -10.84 4.54 -8.18
CA GLN A 23 -11.83 5.38 -8.83
C GLN A 23 -12.50 4.68 -10.04
N SER A 24 -11.70 4.02 -10.89
CA SER A 24 -12.23 3.33 -12.08
C SER A 24 -13.08 2.10 -11.71
N LEU A 25 -12.78 1.45 -10.59
CA LEU A 25 -13.52 0.30 -10.09
C LEU A 25 -14.73 0.68 -9.21
N GLY A 26 -14.86 1.96 -8.84
CA GLY A 26 -15.91 2.42 -7.94
C GLY A 26 -15.77 1.88 -6.51
N VAL A 27 -14.54 1.64 -6.04
CA VAL A 27 -14.23 1.15 -4.68
C VAL A 27 -13.35 2.15 -3.94
N PRO A 28 -13.33 2.15 -2.60
CA PRO A 28 -12.43 3.00 -1.84
C PRO A 28 -10.97 2.56 -1.98
N ALA A 29 -10.06 3.55 -2.15
CA ALA A 29 -8.64 3.37 -1.90
C ALA A 29 -8.35 3.58 -0.41
N ILE A 30 -7.69 2.61 0.22
CA ILE A 30 -7.37 2.63 1.65
C ILE A 30 -5.86 2.64 1.81
N SER A 31 -5.29 3.81 2.13
CA SER A 31 -3.86 3.97 2.37
C SER A 31 -3.59 4.14 3.86
N THR A 32 -2.91 3.16 4.47
CA THR A 32 -2.50 3.24 5.88
C THR A 32 -1.57 4.43 6.12
N GLY A 33 -0.69 4.72 5.18
CA GLY A 33 0.19 5.89 5.24
C GLY A 33 -0.58 7.21 5.28
N ASP A 34 -1.65 7.35 4.50
CA ASP A 34 -2.48 8.55 4.49
C ASP A 34 -3.31 8.66 5.77
N ILE A 35 -3.84 7.55 6.28
CA ILE A 35 -4.55 7.53 7.56
C ILE A 35 -3.62 8.02 8.68
N PHE A 36 -2.39 7.53 8.77
CA PHE A 36 -1.44 7.98 9.78
C PHE A 36 -1.07 9.46 9.61
N ARG A 37 -0.74 9.91 8.39
CA ARG A 37 -0.42 11.32 8.11
C ARG A 37 -1.59 12.25 8.46
N HIS A 38 -2.82 11.86 8.14
CA HIS A 38 -4.02 12.62 8.52
C HIS A 38 -4.14 12.76 10.04
N ASN A 39 -3.91 11.68 10.79
CA ASN A 39 -3.94 11.71 12.26
C ASN A 39 -2.82 12.56 12.85
N ILE A 40 -1.61 12.53 12.27
CA ILE A 40 -0.48 13.39 12.68
C ILE A 40 -0.83 14.86 12.45
N LYS A 41 -1.36 15.20 11.26
CA LYS A 41 -1.73 16.57 10.89
C LYS A 41 -2.82 17.14 11.81
N ASN A 42 -3.75 16.30 12.25
CA ASN A 42 -4.84 16.70 13.14
C ASN A 42 -4.50 16.48 14.63
N GLU A 43 -3.26 16.16 14.96
CA GLU A 43 -2.77 15.99 16.34
C GLU A 43 -3.62 15.06 17.21
N THR A 44 -4.22 14.02 16.62
CA THR A 44 -5.00 13.03 17.38
C THR A 44 -4.10 12.24 18.33
N ALA A 45 -4.69 11.50 19.27
CA ALA A 45 -3.93 10.61 20.16
C ALA A 45 -3.09 9.61 19.38
N LEU A 46 -3.65 9.00 18.32
CA LEU A 46 -2.96 8.13 17.40
C LEU A 46 -1.83 8.87 16.67
N GLY A 47 -2.11 10.06 16.13
CA GLY A 47 -1.12 10.86 15.42
C GLY A 47 0.10 11.18 16.26
N ARG A 48 -0.09 11.56 17.53
CA ARG A 48 1.00 11.78 18.48
C ARG A 48 1.81 10.51 18.75
N GLN A 49 1.15 9.37 18.86
CA GLN A 49 1.80 8.08 19.12
C GLN A 49 2.69 7.61 17.96
N VAL A 50 2.26 7.82 16.71
CA VAL A 50 2.97 7.28 15.53
C VAL A 50 3.90 8.27 14.85
N LYS A 51 3.90 9.55 15.25
CA LYS A 51 4.63 10.64 14.59
C LYS A 51 6.13 10.35 14.44
N GLU A 52 6.78 9.97 15.53
CA GLU A 52 8.23 9.72 15.54
C GLU A 52 8.57 8.44 14.75
N ILE A 53 7.73 7.42 14.84
CA ILE A 53 7.89 6.16 14.12
C ILE A 53 7.84 6.42 12.60
N LEU A 54 6.85 7.16 12.13
CA LEU A 54 6.75 7.52 10.72
C LEU A 54 7.92 8.40 10.26
N ALA A 55 8.31 9.39 11.07
CA ALA A 55 9.42 10.30 10.74
C ALA A 55 10.76 9.56 10.60
N SER A 56 10.96 8.46 11.35
CA SER A 56 12.14 7.60 11.21
C SER A 56 12.10 6.68 9.99
N GLY A 57 10.96 6.57 9.31
CA GLY A 57 10.75 5.64 8.20
C GLY A 57 10.47 4.19 8.61
N SER A 58 10.33 3.94 9.90
CA SER A 58 10.00 2.62 10.43
C SER A 58 8.51 2.29 10.26
N TYR A 59 8.16 1.01 10.35
CA TYR A 59 6.76 0.60 10.34
C TYR A 59 6.11 0.84 11.70
N VAL A 60 4.87 1.32 11.65
CA VAL A 60 4.00 1.38 12.83
C VAL A 60 3.74 -0.06 13.29
N PRO A 61 3.74 -0.35 14.60
CA PRO A 61 3.48 -1.69 15.12
C PRO A 61 2.24 -2.34 14.51
N ASP A 62 2.32 -3.65 14.25
CA ASP A 62 1.26 -4.41 13.58
C ASP A 62 -0.08 -4.31 14.30
N GLU A 63 -0.09 -4.32 15.64
CA GLU A 63 -1.30 -4.20 16.45
C GLU A 63 -2.08 -2.91 16.14
N ILE A 64 -1.36 -1.78 16.03
CA ILE A 64 -1.97 -0.47 15.74
C ILE A 64 -2.47 -0.45 14.30
N THR A 65 -1.63 -0.93 13.37
CA THR A 65 -1.96 -0.94 11.95
C THR A 65 -3.14 -1.86 11.66
N ASN A 66 -3.17 -3.05 12.23
CA ASN A 66 -4.25 -4.02 12.09
C ASN A 66 -5.59 -3.47 12.61
N ALA A 67 -5.57 -2.82 13.79
CA ALA A 67 -6.77 -2.21 14.35
C ALA A 67 -7.38 -1.15 13.41
N ILE A 68 -6.53 -0.29 12.85
CA ILE A 68 -6.97 0.77 11.92
C ILE A 68 -7.53 0.19 10.63
N VAL A 69 -6.88 -0.85 10.08
CA VAL A 69 -7.35 -1.49 8.85
C VAL A 69 -8.67 -2.20 9.11
N ARG A 70 -8.83 -2.90 10.24
CA ARG A 70 -10.08 -3.54 10.65
C ARG A 70 -11.21 -2.52 10.72
N ASP A 71 -11.04 -1.45 11.49
CA ASP A 71 -12.04 -0.37 11.63
C ASP A 71 -12.42 0.23 10.27
N ARG A 72 -11.46 0.33 9.35
CA ARG A 72 -11.71 0.87 8.01
C ARG A 72 -12.44 -0.12 7.11
N LEU A 73 -12.13 -1.41 7.18
CA LEU A 73 -12.79 -2.46 6.42
C LEU A 73 -14.23 -2.73 6.90
N ASP A 74 -14.55 -2.39 8.13
CA ASP A 74 -15.92 -2.49 8.68
C ASP A 74 -16.85 -1.36 8.22
N GLN A 75 -16.34 -0.36 7.46
CA GLN A 75 -17.18 0.72 6.94
C GLN A 75 -18.06 0.24 5.76
N PRO A 76 -19.28 0.78 5.63
CA PRO A 76 -20.23 0.33 4.60
C PRO A 76 -19.74 0.47 3.15
N ASP A 77 -18.85 1.43 2.87
CA ASP A 77 -18.33 1.70 1.53
C ASP A 77 -17.35 0.62 1.01
N THR A 78 -16.85 -0.25 1.90
CA THR A 78 -15.93 -1.35 1.57
C THR A 78 -16.64 -2.63 1.20
N VAL A 79 -17.95 -2.74 1.43
CA VAL A 79 -18.74 -3.95 1.15
C VAL A 79 -18.65 -4.34 -0.33
N GLY A 80 -18.63 -3.36 -1.24
CA GLY A 80 -18.50 -3.57 -2.69
C GLY A 80 -17.09 -3.96 -3.15
N GLY A 81 -16.10 -3.85 -2.30
CA GLY A 81 -14.67 -4.06 -2.58
C GLY A 81 -13.82 -2.90 -2.08
N PHE A 82 -12.53 -3.01 -2.26
CA PHE A 82 -11.54 -2.02 -1.84
C PHE A 82 -10.19 -2.22 -2.55
N LEU A 83 -9.34 -1.21 -2.47
CA LEU A 83 -7.93 -1.32 -2.80
C LEU A 83 -7.08 -0.84 -1.62
N LEU A 84 -6.27 -1.74 -1.06
CA LEU A 84 -5.35 -1.46 0.05
C LEU A 84 -3.99 -0.99 -0.49
N ASP A 85 -3.49 0.15 0.00
CA ASP A 85 -2.14 0.66 -0.21
C ASP A 85 -1.38 0.78 1.11
N GLY A 86 -0.21 0.18 1.15
CA GLY A 86 0.65 0.20 2.33
C GLY A 86 0.27 -0.79 3.43
N TYR A 87 -0.59 -1.75 3.13
CA TYR A 87 -0.96 -2.88 3.99
C TYR A 87 -1.40 -4.07 3.10
N PRO A 88 -1.01 -5.31 3.44
CA PRO A 88 -0.08 -5.68 4.52
C PRO A 88 1.38 -5.38 4.17
N ARG A 89 2.24 -5.25 5.19
CA ARG A 89 3.69 -5.04 5.06
C ARG A 89 4.52 -6.10 5.76
N THR A 90 3.91 -6.89 6.62
CA THR A 90 4.57 -7.97 7.36
C THR A 90 3.78 -9.27 7.20
N GLN A 91 4.42 -10.40 7.47
CA GLN A 91 3.75 -11.70 7.41
C GLN A 91 2.61 -11.80 8.44
N ALA A 92 2.77 -11.19 9.62
CA ALA A 92 1.72 -11.12 10.63
C ALA A 92 0.50 -10.33 10.14
N GLN A 93 0.72 -9.22 9.44
CA GLN A 93 -0.37 -8.45 8.82
C GLN A 93 -1.08 -9.22 7.70
N VAL A 94 -0.36 -10.07 6.96
CA VAL A 94 -1.01 -10.95 5.95
C VAL A 94 -1.98 -11.91 6.62
N ALA A 95 -1.56 -12.59 7.69
CA ALA A 95 -2.44 -13.51 8.43
C ALA A 95 -3.66 -12.77 9.00
N GLU A 96 -3.46 -11.59 9.56
CA GLU A 96 -4.55 -10.77 10.10
C GLU A 96 -5.54 -10.32 9.02
N LEU A 97 -5.05 -9.94 7.82
CA LEU A 97 -5.91 -9.61 6.69
C LEU A 97 -6.73 -10.81 6.23
N ASP A 98 -6.11 -11.98 6.14
CA ASP A 98 -6.78 -13.22 5.79
C ASP A 98 -7.92 -13.52 6.79
N ASP A 99 -7.67 -13.36 8.10
CA ASP A 99 -8.67 -13.56 9.16
C ASP A 99 -9.81 -12.54 9.08
N MET A 100 -9.51 -11.25 8.84
CA MET A 100 -10.53 -10.21 8.64
C MET A 100 -11.47 -10.55 7.47
N LEU A 101 -10.90 -10.96 6.34
CA LEU A 101 -11.66 -11.29 5.15
C LEU A 101 -12.46 -12.58 5.30
N ALA A 102 -11.89 -13.61 5.94
CA ALA A 102 -12.57 -14.85 6.24
C ALA A 102 -13.78 -14.63 7.18
N ALA A 103 -13.63 -13.78 8.20
CA ALA A 103 -14.72 -13.40 9.10
C ALA A 103 -15.87 -12.70 8.35
N ALA A 104 -15.57 -11.95 7.29
CA ALA A 104 -16.56 -11.33 6.41
C ALA A 104 -17.08 -12.26 5.30
N GLY A 105 -16.66 -13.55 5.28
CA GLY A 105 -17.04 -14.53 4.25
C GLY A 105 -16.48 -14.19 2.86
N THR A 106 -15.33 -13.53 2.80
CA THR A 106 -14.70 -13.05 1.56
C THR A 106 -13.22 -13.44 1.50
N SER A 107 -12.58 -13.12 0.39
CA SER A 107 -11.14 -13.31 0.19
C SER A 107 -10.57 -12.19 -0.66
N LEU A 108 -9.25 -12.08 -0.70
CA LEU A 108 -8.52 -11.21 -1.61
C LEU A 108 -8.62 -11.75 -3.04
N ASP A 109 -8.86 -10.87 -4.01
CA ASP A 109 -8.94 -11.25 -5.42
C ASP A 109 -7.56 -11.21 -6.09
N ALA A 110 -6.74 -10.21 -5.80
CA ALA A 110 -5.38 -10.11 -6.33
C ALA A 110 -4.50 -9.15 -5.53
N VAL A 111 -3.19 -9.32 -5.73
CA VAL A 111 -2.13 -8.42 -5.29
C VAL A 111 -1.39 -7.90 -6.52
N LEU A 112 -1.41 -6.60 -6.71
CA LEU A 112 -0.75 -5.90 -7.81
C LEU A 112 0.61 -5.40 -7.33
N GLU A 113 1.70 -5.94 -7.85
CA GLU A 113 3.05 -5.51 -7.50
C GLU A 113 3.61 -4.56 -8.56
N LEU A 114 3.83 -3.29 -8.20
CA LEU A 114 4.55 -2.34 -9.03
C LEU A 114 6.06 -2.56 -8.89
N THR A 115 6.68 -3.07 -9.94
CA THR A 115 8.13 -3.21 -10.03
C THR A 115 8.77 -1.94 -10.57
N ILE A 116 9.89 -1.53 -10.01
CA ILE A 116 10.60 -0.31 -10.39
C ILE A 116 12.10 -0.50 -10.20
N ASP A 117 12.90 0.19 -11.01
CA ASP A 117 14.34 0.25 -10.84
C ASP A 117 14.72 1.00 -9.56
N THR A 118 15.67 0.46 -8.80
CA THR A 118 16.09 1.01 -7.50
C THR A 118 16.69 2.42 -7.63
N ASP A 119 17.40 2.70 -8.72
CA ASP A 119 18.04 4.01 -8.93
C ASP A 119 16.97 5.11 -9.11
N GLU A 120 15.88 4.80 -9.83
CA GLU A 120 14.77 5.73 -10.04
C GLU A 120 13.93 5.96 -8.78
N VAL A 121 13.88 4.98 -7.87
CA VAL A 121 13.16 5.09 -6.58
C VAL A 121 13.66 6.27 -5.76
N VAL A 122 14.97 6.40 -5.60
CA VAL A 122 15.56 7.47 -4.77
C VAL A 122 15.26 8.84 -5.37
N GLU A 123 15.41 8.99 -6.68
CA GLU A 123 15.10 10.24 -7.38
C GLU A 123 13.63 10.65 -7.23
N ARG A 124 12.71 9.71 -7.42
CA ARG A 124 11.27 9.94 -7.25
C ARG A 124 10.90 10.36 -5.82
N LEU A 125 11.54 9.74 -4.81
CA LEU A 125 11.28 10.05 -3.41
C LEU A 125 11.81 11.43 -3.02
N LEU A 126 13.00 11.80 -3.48
CA LEU A 126 13.56 13.15 -3.25
C LEU A 126 12.69 14.22 -3.91
N LYS A 127 12.27 14.02 -5.16
CA LYS A 127 11.36 14.93 -5.85
C LYS A 127 10.00 15.05 -5.13
N ARG A 128 9.48 13.95 -4.59
CA ARG A 128 8.25 13.97 -3.79
C ARG A 128 8.40 14.74 -2.49
N ALA A 129 9.58 14.66 -1.82
CA ALA A 129 9.86 15.44 -0.63
C ALA A 129 9.75 16.95 -0.90
N GLU A 130 10.26 17.42 -2.05
CA GLU A 130 10.18 18.81 -2.46
C GLU A 130 8.75 19.26 -2.75
N ILE A 131 7.94 18.41 -3.41
CA ILE A 131 6.57 18.75 -3.82
C ILE A 131 5.58 18.67 -2.67
N ASP A 132 5.62 17.58 -1.91
CA ASP A 132 4.62 17.25 -0.87
C ASP A 132 5.06 17.71 0.53
N GLY A 133 6.30 18.21 0.70
CA GLY A 133 6.84 18.61 2.00
C GLY A 133 6.93 17.45 3.01
N ARG A 134 7.19 16.23 2.53
CA ARG A 134 7.24 15.04 3.38
C ARG A 134 8.51 14.99 4.20
N VAL A 135 8.36 14.94 5.52
CA VAL A 135 9.46 14.84 6.48
C VAL A 135 10.11 13.45 6.50
N ASP A 136 9.41 12.43 6.01
CA ASP A 136 9.84 11.04 5.91
C ASP A 136 10.53 10.69 4.56
N ASP A 137 10.90 11.70 3.77
CA ASP A 137 11.58 11.52 2.49
C ASP A 137 12.96 12.24 2.45
N THR A 138 13.68 12.30 3.58
CA THR A 138 15.12 12.64 3.59
C THR A 138 15.96 11.46 3.14
N GLU A 139 17.16 11.66 2.62
CA GLU A 139 17.99 10.60 2.04
C GLU A 139 18.22 9.44 3.02
N ASP A 140 18.56 9.73 4.28
CA ASP A 140 18.78 8.69 5.30
C ASP A 140 17.50 7.91 5.60
N VAL A 141 16.37 8.60 5.69
CA VAL A 141 15.06 7.97 5.93
C VAL A 141 14.63 7.15 4.71
N ILE A 142 14.88 7.62 3.49
CA ILE A 142 14.63 6.87 2.26
C ILE A 142 15.41 5.55 2.26
N ARG A 143 16.71 5.59 2.56
CA ARG A 143 17.56 4.40 2.64
C ARG A 143 17.04 3.42 3.71
N HIS A 144 16.66 3.93 4.87
CA HIS A 144 16.09 3.11 5.92
C HIS A 144 14.77 2.45 5.48
N ARG A 145 13.86 3.20 4.85
CA ARG A 145 12.58 2.67 4.33
C ARG A 145 12.76 1.59 3.27
N LEU A 146 13.72 1.75 2.37
CA LEU A 146 14.07 0.73 1.38
C LEU A 146 14.56 -0.54 2.05
N LYS A 147 15.45 -0.42 3.03
CA LYS A 147 15.93 -1.57 3.81
C LYS A 147 14.79 -2.30 4.54
N VAL A 148 13.91 -1.56 5.23
CA VAL A 148 12.76 -2.13 5.94
C VAL A 148 11.81 -2.82 4.96
N TYR A 149 11.59 -2.24 3.78
CA TYR A 149 10.79 -2.85 2.72
C TYR A 149 11.40 -4.17 2.24
N ASP A 150 12.70 -4.19 1.93
CA ASP A 150 13.38 -5.39 1.45
C ASP A 150 13.37 -6.52 2.49
N GLU A 151 13.50 -6.19 3.76
CA GLU A 151 13.54 -7.17 4.86
C GLU A 151 12.13 -7.71 5.22
N GLN A 152 11.10 -6.88 5.20
CA GLN A 152 9.79 -7.23 5.76
C GLN A 152 8.69 -7.40 4.72
N THR A 153 8.69 -6.60 3.64
CA THR A 153 7.59 -6.56 2.68
C THR A 153 7.90 -7.29 1.38
N ALA A 154 9.08 -7.12 0.81
CA ALA A 154 9.45 -7.80 -0.43
C ALA A 154 9.27 -9.35 -0.36
N PRO A 155 9.55 -10.03 0.77
CA PRO A 155 9.31 -11.47 0.88
C PRO A 155 7.83 -11.88 0.73
N LEU A 156 6.88 -10.97 0.97
CA LEU A 156 5.45 -11.24 0.82
C LEU A 156 5.04 -11.47 -0.64
N ALA A 157 5.80 -10.94 -1.61
CA ALA A 157 5.58 -11.21 -3.02
C ALA A 157 5.66 -12.72 -3.32
N THR A 158 6.65 -13.41 -2.75
CA THR A 158 6.78 -14.87 -2.88
C THR A 158 5.58 -15.61 -2.28
N LEU A 159 5.10 -15.17 -1.10
CA LEU A 159 3.93 -15.75 -0.46
C LEU A 159 2.68 -15.62 -1.35
N TYR A 160 2.42 -14.44 -1.89
CA TYR A 160 1.27 -14.20 -2.75
C TYR A 160 1.41 -14.86 -4.13
N ARG A 161 2.64 -15.00 -4.64
CA ARG A 161 2.91 -15.77 -5.88
C ARG A 161 2.56 -17.25 -5.70
N VAL A 162 2.94 -17.87 -4.58
CA VAL A 162 2.59 -19.26 -4.26
C VAL A 162 1.07 -19.46 -4.13
N ARG A 163 0.35 -18.42 -3.63
CA ARG A 163 -1.12 -18.42 -3.55
C ARG A 163 -1.81 -18.17 -4.89
N GLY A 164 -1.08 -17.84 -5.95
CA GLY A 164 -1.65 -17.50 -7.26
C GLY A 164 -2.34 -16.13 -7.31
N LEU A 165 -2.06 -15.25 -6.33
CA LEU A 165 -2.68 -13.93 -6.22
C LEU A 165 -1.81 -12.79 -6.74
N LEU A 166 -0.50 -13.02 -6.93
CA LEU A 166 0.44 -11.95 -7.31
C LEU A 166 0.42 -11.69 -8.82
N HIS A 167 0.29 -10.42 -9.19
CA HIS A 167 0.44 -9.92 -10.55
C HIS A 167 1.47 -8.80 -10.57
N GLU A 168 2.61 -9.07 -11.20
CA GLU A 168 3.69 -8.09 -11.37
C GLU A 168 3.37 -7.14 -12.52
N VAL A 169 3.51 -5.85 -12.29
CA VAL A 169 3.26 -4.79 -13.28
C VAL A 169 4.46 -3.85 -13.29
N ASP A 170 5.02 -3.61 -14.47
CA ASP A 170 6.09 -2.64 -14.63
C ASP A 170 5.59 -1.22 -14.30
N GLY A 171 6.14 -0.66 -13.22
CA GLY A 171 5.85 0.68 -12.70
C GLY A 171 6.69 1.81 -13.33
N MET A 172 7.47 1.47 -14.37
CA MET A 172 8.31 2.43 -15.08
C MET A 172 7.53 3.18 -16.16
N GLY A 173 7.91 4.44 -16.37
CA GLY A 173 7.33 5.30 -17.41
C GLY A 173 6.26 6.25 -16.87
N GLU A 174 5.50 6.81 -17.79
CA GLU A 174 4.46 7.80 -17.52
C GLU A 174 3.30 7.19 -16.72
N ILE A 175 2.67 8.03 -15.87
CA ILE A 175 1.59 7.61 -14.96
C ILE A 175 0.46 6.92 -15.72
N ASP A 176 0.05 7.47 -16.87
CA ASP A 176 -1.07 6.93 -17.66
C ASP A 176 -0.75 5.54 -18.21
N LEU A 177 0.48 5.33 -18.68
CA LEU A 177 0.92 4.03 -19.19
C LEU A 177 0.92 2.95 -18.10
N VAL A 178 1.38 3.29 -16.90
CA VAL A 178 1.31 2.35 -15.75
C VAL A 178 -0.14 2.06 -15.37
N THR A 179 -1.01 3.07 -15.41
CA THR A 179 -2.45 2.89 -15.18
C THR A 179 -3.07 1.90 -16.19
N GLU A 180 -2.72 2.04 -17.49
CA GLU A 180 -3.20 1.13 -18.54
C GLU A 180 -2.73 -0.32 -18.30
N ARG A 181 -1.46 -0.53 -17.93
CA ARG A 181 -0.93 -1.86 -17.61
C ARG A 181 -1.69 -2.50 -16.44
N LEU A 182 -1.98 -1.73 -15.39
CA LEU A 182 -2.77 -2.20 -14.25
C LEU A 182 -4.20 -2.58 -14.66
N HIS A 183 -4.85 -1.76 -15.50
CA HIS A 183 -6.20 -2.08 -16.00
C HIS A 183 -6.23 -3.36 -16.84
N LEU A 184 -5.21 -3.60 -17.67
CA LEU A 184 -5.10 -4.85 -18.43
C LEU A 184 -5.05 -6.07 -17.52
N VAL A 185 -4.26 -6.01 -16.42
CA VAL A 185 -4.21 -7.09 -15.44
C VAL A 185 -5.57 -7.27 -14.77
N ILE A 186 -6.19 -6.19 -14.29
CA ILE A 186 -7.48 -6.25 -13.59
C ILE A 186 -8.58 -6.81 -14.49
N ALA A 187 -8.58 -6.50 -15.78
CA ALA A 187 -9.55 -7.04 -16.73
C ALA A 187 -9.46 -8.58 -16.82
N THR A 188 -8.29 -9.18 -16.65
CA THR A 188 -8.13 -10.63 -16.62
C THR A 188 -8.69 -11.30 -15.38
N LEU A 189 -8.84 -10.55 -14.26
CA LEU A 189 -9.41 -11.07 -13.02
C LEU A 189 -10.95 -11.14 -13.04
N GLN A 190 -11.57 -10.43 -13.96
CA GLN A 190 -13.04 -10.32 -14.09
C GLN A 190 -13.62 -11.24 -15.17
N SER A 191 -12.77 -11.92 -15.92
CA SER A 191 -13.13 -12.86 -16.97
C SER A 191 -13.20 -14.30 -16.43
#